data_1f51ca9aea051f89d8ee05bc6bc6b7a2
#
_entry.id   1f51ca9aea051f89d8ee05bc6bc6b7a2
#
_cell.length_a   1.000
_cell.length_b   1.000
_cell.length_c   1.000
_cell.angle_alpha   90.00
_cell.angle_beta   90.00
_cell.angle_gamma   90.00
#
_symmetry.space_group_name_H-M   'P 1'
#
loop_
_entity.id
_entity.type
_entity.pdbx_description
1 polymer ?
#
loop_
_entity_poly.entity_id
_entity_poly.type
_entity_poly.pdbx_seq_one_letter_code
_entity_poly.pdbx_strand_id
1 'polypeptide(L)'
;TSLRALAMKASPVTTPYSTPVARRPWNSTLRAIAPGEHTWTETLDDGTVIAVRLERRGERLTVDFTGTDPAVASNLNAPRAVTEACVLYAIRTLVGRPIPLNEGCMRPVDLIVPAGSLLDPPPDAAVAAGNVETSQRVVDAILAALGRMAPSQGTMNNLTFGDGTFGYYETLAGGIGAGEGRPGPSATHVHMTNSRITDPEILERRYPVRVRRFAVRRGSGG
;
A
#
# COMPACT_ATOMS: atom_id res chain seq x y z
N THR A 1 17.77 -10.39 45.91
CA THR A 1 16.87 -9.23 45.68
C THR A 1 15.95 -9.59 44.53
N SER A 2 14.70 -9.86 44.88
CA SER A 2 13.62 -10.40 43.97
C SER A 2 13.07 -9.27 43.10
N LEU A 3 13.22 -9.40 41.79
CA LEU A 3 12.47 -8.61 40.80
C LEU A 3 11.05 -9.19 40.68
N ARG A 4 10.08 -8.54 41.29
CA ARG A 4 8.66 -8.81 41.02
C ARG A 4 8.28 -8.22 39.65
N ALA A 5 7.97 -9.09 38.69
CA ALA A 5 7.36 -8.71 37.46
C ALA A 5 5.97 -8.13 37.73
N LEU A 6 5.76 -6.84 37.39
CA LEU A 6 4.49 -6.20 37.41
C LEU A 6 3.72 -6.68 36.14
N ALA A 7 2.86 -7.67 36.32
CA ALA A 7 1.92 -8.06 35.27
C ALA A 7 0.84 -6.96 35.15
N MET A 8 0.97 -6.07 34.18
CA MET A 8 -0.13 -5.22 33.78
C MET A 8 -1.22 -6.10 33.15
N LYS A 9 -2.31 -6.31 33.86
CA LYS A 9 -3.55 -6.84 33.29
C LYS A 9 -4.06 -5.77 32.28
N ALA A 10 -3.90 -6.05 31.01
CA ALA A 10 -4.63 -5.31 29.97
C ALA A 10 -6.13 -5.59 30.19
N SER A 11 -6.87 -4.60 30.65
CA SER A 11 -8.31 -4.64 30.59
C SER A 11 -8.74 -4.66 29.12
N PRO A 12 -9.70 -5.50 28.70
CA PRO A 12 -10.21 -5.44 27.35
C PRO A 12 -10.82 -4.06 27.14
N VAL A 13 -10.23 -3.27 26.26
CA VAL A 13 -10.81 -2.01 25.79
C VAL A 13 -12.00 -2.40 24.92
N THR A 14 -13.16 -2.58 25.56
CA THR A 14 -14.44 -2.62 24.86
C THR A 14 -14.77 -1.20 24.40
N THR A 15 -14.20 -0.81 23.27
CA THR A 15 -14.64 0.41 22.59
C THR A 15 -15.92 0.11 21.83
N PRO A 16 -17.03 0.83 22.10
CA PRO A 16 -18.27 0.65 21.36
C PRO A 16 -18.14 1.35 19.99
N TYR A 17 -17.35 0.78 19.05
CA TYR A 17 -17.29 1.28 17.68
C TYR A 17 -18.32 0.58 16.77
N SER A 18 -19.54 0.40 17.26
CA SER A 18 -20.70 0.07 16.44
C SER A 18 -21.49 1.32 16.05
N THR A 19 -20.82 2.44 15.80
CA THR A 19 -21.52 3.68 15.47
C THR A 19 -22.01 3.68 14.02
N PRO A 20 -23.29 4.05 13.76
CA PRO A 20 -23.86 4.21 12.42
C PRO A 20 -23.12 5.19 11.52
N VAL A 21 -22.24 6.02 12.10
CA VAL A 21 -21.45 7.07 11.43
C VAL A 21 -20.49 6.48 10.38
N ALA A 22 -19.97 5.26 10.56
CA ALA A 22 -19.03 4.67 9.61
C ALA A 22 -19.70 4.18 8.31
N ARG A 23 -21.01 3.90 8.29
CA ARG A 23 -21.71 3.40 7.10
C ARG A 23 -21.98 4.47 6.03
N ARG A 24 -22.27 5.70 6.42
CA ARG A 24 -22.62 6.79 5.46
C ARG A 24 -21.50 7.17 4.50
N PRO A 25 -20.21 7.28 4.95
CA PRO A 25 -19.09 7.57 4.03
C PRO A 25 -18.86 6.49 3.00
N TRP A 26 -18.97 5.23 3.41
CA TRP A 26 -18.76 4.08 2.55
C TRP A 26 -19.80 3.97 1.45
N ASN A 27 -21.06 4.17 1.77
CA ASN A 27 -22.15 4.10 0.79
C ASN A 27 -21.97 5.13 -0.32
N SER A 28 -21.51 6.36 0.01
CA SER A 28 -21.22 7.37 -1.01
C SER A 28 -20.04 7.00 -1.88
N THR A 29 -19.00 6.40 -1.32
CA THR A 29 -17.80 5.97 -2.05
C THR A 29 -18.10 4.79 -2.96
N LEU A 30 -18.78 3.77 -2.44
CA LEU A 30 -19.17 2.63 -3.27
C LEU A 30 -20.07 3.06 -4.43
N ARG A 31 -20.96 4.03 -4.20
CA ARG A 31 -21.80 4.59 -5.30
C ARG A 31 -20.99 5.35 -6.35
N ALA A 32 -19.81 5.84 -6.01
CA ALA A 32 -18.90 6.47 -6.97
C ALA A 32 -18.17 5.46 -7.87
N ILE A 33 -18.11 4.18 -7.47
CA ILE A 33 -17.63 3.10 -8.33
C ILE A 33 -18.80 2.69 -9.25
N ALA A 34 -18.59 2.63 -10.55
CA ALA A 34 -19.61 2.18 -11.48
C ALA A 34 -20.06 0.75 -11.12
N PRO A 35 -21.36 0.41 -11.26
CA PRO A 35 -21.80 -0.97 -11.14
C PRO A 35 -21.15 -1.87 -12.18
N GLY A 36 -20.92 -3.14 -11.82
CA GLY A 36 -20.33 -4.12 -12.73
C GLY A 36 -18.92 -4.51 -12.34
N GLU A 37 -18.22 -5.04 -13.30
CA GLU A 37 -16.89 -5.62 -13.16
C GLU A 37 -15.83 -4.68 -13.71
N HIS A 38 -14.73 -4.55 -12.98
CA HIS A 38 -13.55 -3.77 -13.34
C HIS A 38 -12.33 -4.66 -13.14
N THR A 39 -11.50 -4.82 -14.15
CA THR A 39 -10.33 -5.71 -14.10
C THR A 39 -9.06 -4.99 -14.47
N TRP A 40 -7.95 -5.45 -13.91
CA TRP A 40 -6.61 -5.01 -14.25
C TRP A 40 -5.62 -6.15 -14.05
N THR A 41 -4.59 -6.14 -14.87
CA THR A 41 -3.44 -7.04 -14.72
C THR A 41 -2.19 -6.19 -14.68
N GLU A 42 -1.40 -6.39 -13.63
CA GLU A 42 -0.14 -5.71 -13.40
C GLU A 42 0.98 -6.74 -13.52
N THR A 43 2.06 -6.38 -14.20
CA THR A 43 3.23 -7.25 -14.36
C THR A 43 4.42 -6.62 -13.67
N LEU A 44 5.05 -7.34 -12.74
CA LEU A 44 6.28 -6.95 -12.06
C LEU A 44 7.48 -7.11 -13.01
N ASP A 45 8.62 -6.53 -12.64
CA ASP A 45 9.82 -6.50 -13.49
C ASP A 45 10.42 -7.90 -13.75
N ASP A 46 10.15 -8.86 -12.88
CA ASP A 46 10.53 -10.27 -13.04
C ASP A 46 9.53 -11.10 -13.87
N GLY A 47 8.46 -10.45 -14.35
CA GLY A 47 7.40 -11.09 -15.12
C GLY A 47 6.24 -11.64 -14.27
N THR A 48 6.33 -11.58 -12.92
CA THR A 48 5.26 -12.04 -12.03
C THR A 48 4.00 -11.18 -12.19
N VAL A 49 2.85 -11.82 -12.22
CA VAL A 49 1.57 -11.19 -12.51
C VAL A 49 0.72 -11.02 -11.25
N ILE A 50 0.18 -9.82 -11.08
CA ILE A 50 -0.90 -9.52 -10.14
C ILE A 50 -2.17 -9.28 -10.94
N ALA A 51 -3.18 -10.11 -10.76
CA ALA A 51 -4.50 -9.92 -11.34
C ALA A 51 -5.48 -9.38 -10.28
N VAL A 52 -6.30 -8.42 -10.64
CA VAL A 52 -7.37 -7.93 -9.77
C VAL A 52 -8.66 -7.77 -10.54
N ARG A 53 -9.74 -8.24 -9.93
CA ARG A 53 -11.12 -8.04 -10.36
C ARG A 53 -11.91 -7.39 -9.23
N LEU A 54 -12.52 -6.26 -9.51
CA LEU A 54 -13.41 -5.57 -8.59
C LEU A 54 -14.84 -5.66 -9.12
N GLU A 55 -15.78 -6.07 -8.30
CA GLU A 55 -17.18 -6.14 -8.67
C GLU A 55 -18.03 -5.42 -7.63
N ARG A 56 -18.75 -4.38 -8.06
CA ARG A 56 -19.71 -3.69 -7.21
C ARG A 56 -21.12 -4.21 -7.42
N ARG A 57 -21.71 -4.77 -6.36
CA ARG A 57 -23.14 -5.16 -6.29
C ARG A 57 -23.82 -4.42 -5.13
N GLY A 58 -24.64 -3.43 -5.47
CA GLY A 58 -25.31 -2.61 -4.45
C GLY A 58 -24.33 -1.87 -3.54
N GLU A 59 -24.34 -2.17 -2.26
CA GLU A 59 -23.48 -1.60 -1.21
C GLU A 59 -22.29 -2.51 -0.82
N ARG A 60 -21.98 -3.52 -1.64
CA ARG A 60 -20.84 -4.40 -1.45
C ARG A 60 -19.87 -4.29 -2.61
N LEU A 61 -18.60 -4.45 -2.30
CA LEU A 61 -17.49 -4.51 -3.23
C LEU A 61 -16.74 -5.82 -3.03
N THR A 62 -16.69 -6.64 -4.06
CA THR A 62 -15.78 -7.79 -4.10
C THR A 62 -14.47 -7.33 -4.68
N VAL A 63 -13.37 -7.62 -4.01
CA VAL A 63 -12.00 -7.46 -4.50
C VAL A 63 -11.39 -8.84 -4.59
N ASP A 64 -11.16 -9.31 -5.79
CA ASP A 64 -10.76 -10.69 -6.09
C ASP A 64 -9.43 -10.70 -6.84
N PHE A 65 -8.43 -11.31 -6.23
CA PHE A 65 -7.08 -11.47 -6.78
C PHE A 65 -6.87 -12.84 -7.45
N THR A 66 -7.92 -13.57 -7.75
CA THR A 66 -7.83 -14.82 -8.51
C THR A 66 -7.19 -14.56 -9.87
N GLY A 67 -6.17 -15.37 -10.23
CA GLY A 67 -5.34 -15.16 -11.41
C GLY A 67 -4.01 -14.49 -11.11
N THR A 68 -3.76 -14.05 -9.87
CA THR A 68 -2.42 -13.68 -9.41
C THR A 68 -1.51 -14.91 -9.36
N ASP A 69 -0.28 -14.76 -9.79
CA ASP A 69 0.72 -15.84 -9.81
C ASP A 69 0.96 -16.45 -8.43
N PRO A 70 1.42 -17.71 -8.38
CA PRO A 70 1.88 -18.34 -7.16
C PRO A 70 3.01 -17.57 -6.47
N ALA A 71 3.23 -17.85 -5.19
CA ALA A 71 4.37 -17.34 -4.45
C ALA A 71 5.69 -17.64 -5.18
N VAL A 72 6.57 -16.63 -5.23
CA VAL A 72 7.85 -16.69 -5.93
C VAL A 72 9.00 -16.98 -4.95
N ALA A 73 10.12 -17.49 -5.49
CA ALA A 73 11.31 -17.75 -4.67
C ALA A 73 12.05 -16.47 -4.23
N SER A 74 11.76 -15.33 -4.90
CA SER A 74 12.29 -14.02 -4.53
C SER A 74 11.58 -13.47 -3.28
N ASN A 75 12.00 -12.30 -2.82
CA ASN A 75 11.42 -11.61 -1.65
C ASN A 75 10.21 -10.71 -1.97
N LEU A 76 9.64 -10.81 -3.17
CA LEU A 76 8.50 -9.99 -3.62
C LEU A 76 7.15 -10.42 -3.03
N ASN A 77 7.06 -11.58 -2.39
CA ASN A 77 5.81 -12.04 -1.82
C ASN A 77 5.28 -11.06 -0.77
N ALA A 78 3.98 -10.77 -0.82
CA ALA A 78 3.32 -9.90 0.12
C ALA A 78 2.45 -10.72 1.09
N PRO A 79 2.72 -10.68 2.41
CA PRO A 79 1.83 -11.32 3.37
C PRO A 79 0.40 -10.83 3.24
N ARG A 80 -0.57 -11.70 3.50
CA ARG A 80 -2.00 -11.38 3.40
C ARG A 80 -2.37 -10.06 4.10
N ALA A 81 -1.80 -9.79 5.27
CA ALA A 81 -2.04 -8.54 6.00
C ALA A 81 -1.61 -7.29 5.22
N VAL A 82 -0.55 -7.38 4.42
CA VAL A 82 -0.11 -6.30 3.52
C VAL A 82 -1.12 -6.11 2.40
N THR A 83 -1.60 -7.19 1.80
CA THR A 83 -2.65 -7.17 0.77
C THR A 83 -3.94 -6.53 1.29
N GLU A 84 -4.38 -6.90 2.48
CA GLU A 84 -5.54 -6.30 3.15
C GLU A 84 -5.35 -4.80 3.41
N ALA A 85 -4.15 -4.40 3.85
CA ALA A 85 -3.81 -2.99 4.05
C ALA A 85 -3.82 -2.19 2.74
N CYS A 86 -3.37 -2.76 1.63
CA CYS A 86 -3.42 -2.14 0.30
C CYS A 86 -4.87 -1.90 -0.15
N VAL A 87 -5.73 -2.91 0.00
CA VAL A 87 -7.16 -2.78 -0.32
C VAL A 87 -7.81 -1.70 0.53
N LEU A 88 -7.55 -1.73 1.85
CA LEU A 88 -8.06 -0.72 2.78
C LEU A 88 -7.59 0.69 2.41
N TYR A 89 -6.31 0.86 2.08
CA TYR A 89 -5.74 2.13 1.64
C TYR A 89 -6.42 2.63 0.35
N ALA A 90 -6.47 1.80 -0.69
CA ALA A 90 -7.05 2.17 -1.97
C ALA A 90 -8.51 2.62 -1.82
N ILE A 91 -9.31 1.84 -1.10
CA ILE A 91 -10.72 2.16 -0.88
C ILE A 91 -10.87 3.45 -0.04
N ARG A 92 -10.07 3.64 1.02
CA ARG A 92 -10.11 4.88 1.82
C ARG A 92 -9.76 6.13 1.01
N THR A 93 -8.81 6.01 0.08
CA THR A 93 -8.45 7.10 -0.84
C THR A 93 -9.66 7.54 -1.66
N LEU A 94 -10.51 6.62 -2.07
CA LEU A 94 -11.74 6.91 -2.83
C LEU A 94 -12.81 7.62 -1.99
N VAL A 95 -12.77 7.52 -0.65
CA VAL A 95 -13.74 8.21 0.23
C VAL A 95 -13.58 9.73 0.18
N GLY A 96 -12.37 10.24 -0.09
CA GLY A 96 -12.09 11.67 -0.25
C GLY A 96 -12.26 12.52 1.02
N ARG A 97 -12.42 11.89 2.20
CA ARG A 97 -12.54 12.56 3.50
C ARG A 97 -11.95 11.69 4.62
N PRO A 98 -11.50 12.28 5.72
CA PRO A 98 -11.02 11.51 6.87
C PRO A 98 -12.12 10.59 7.42
N ILE A 99 -11.81 9.31 7.54
CA ILE A 99 -12.61 8.31 8.24
C ILE A 99 -11.74 7.56 9.23
N PRO A 100 -12.29 7.10 10.37
CA PRO A 100 -11.54 6.30 11.32
C PRO A 100 -10.96 5.05 10.64
N LEU A 101 -9.69 4.73 10.92
CA LEU A 101 -9.05 3.50 10.47
C LEU A 101 -9.35 2.38 11.46
N ASN A 102 -10.25 1.48 11.09
CA ASN A 102 -10.61 0.30 11.87
C ASN A 102 -11.21 -0.78 10.95
N GLU A 103 -11.44 -1.97 11.48
CA GLU A 103 -12.04 -3.10 10.76
C GLU A 103 -13.40 -2.79 10.14
N GLY A 104 -14.13 -1.82 10.67
CA GLY A 104 -15.40 -1.36 10.10
C GLY A 104 -15.26 -0.86 8.66
N CYS A 105 -14.05 -0.44 8.27
CA CYS A 105 -13.75 -0.03 6.92
C CYS A 105 -13.81 -1.19 5.91
N MET A 106 -13.56 -2.42 6.33
CA MET A 106 -13.58 -3.60 5.46
C MET A 106 -14.93 -4.32 5.44
N ARG A 107 -15.90 -3.93 6.28
CA ARG A 107 -17.22 -4.59 6.34
C ARG A 107 -17.99 -4.69 5.02
N PRO A 108 -17.97 -3.66 4.13
CA PRO A 108 -18.64 -3.75 2.84
C PRO A 108 -17.79 -4.42 1.76
N VAL A 109 -16.60 -4.92 2.10
CA VAL A 109 -15.64 -5.50 1.17
C VAL A 109 -15.55 -7.01 1.37
N ASP A 110 -15.76 -7.74 0.30
CA ASP A 110 -15.48 -9.18 0.22
C ASP A 110 -14.12 -9.35 -0.46
N LEU A 111 -13.11 -9.74 0.30
CA LEU A 111 -11.75 -9.90 -0.20
C LEU A 111 -11.43 -11.37 -0.46
N ILE A 112 -11.06 -11.67 -1.70
CA ILE A 112 -10.64 -12.99 -2.17
C ILE A 112 -9.17 -12.92 -2.55
N VAL A 113 -8.32 -13.66 -1.83
CA VAL A 113 -6.89 -13.80 -2.11
C VAL A 113 -6.56 -15.28 -2.12
N PRO A 114 -6.12 -15.83 -3.26
CA PRO A 114 -5.77 -17.24 -3.34
C PRO A 114 -4.62 -17.60 -2.41
N ALA A 115 -4.82 -18.62 -1.58
CA ALA A 115 -3.76 -19.13 -0.71
C ALA A 115 -2.59 -19.67 -1.54
N GLY A 116 -1.36 -19.43 -1.11
CA GLY A 116 -0.15 -19.81 -1.83
C GLY A 116 0.20 -18.92 -3.02
N SER A 117 -0.57 -17.85 -3.25
CA SER A 117 -0.23 -16.83 -4.26
C SER A 117 0.83 -15.85 -3.76
N LEU A 118 1.34 -15.01 -4.67
CA LEU A 118 2.21 -13.86 -4.35
C LEU A 118 1.67 -12.98 -3.21
N LEU A 119 0.33 -12.89 -3.08
CA LEU A 119 -0.39 -12.01 -2.16
C LEU A 119 -0.90 -12.68 -0.88
N ASP A 120 -0.71 -13.98 -0.76
CA ASP A 120 -0.98 -14.80 0.44
C ASP A 120 -0.01 -16.00 0.43
N PRO A 121 1.32 -15.76 0.53
CA PRO A 121 2.34 -16.77 0.39
C PRO A 121 2.38 -17.75 1.57
N PRO A 122 3.04 -18.91 1.42
CA PRO A 122 3.34 -19.79 2.53
C PRO A 122 4.14 -19.09 3.65
N PRO A 123 4.06 -19.56 4.90
CA PRO A 123 4.71 -18.90 6.04
C PRO A 123 6.23 -18.80 5.96
N ASP A 124 6.88 -19.67 5.18
CA ASP A 124 8.34 -19.72 4.98
C ASP A 124 8.82 -18.91 3.77
N ALA A 125 7.92 -18.30 3.02
CA ALA A 125 8.28 -17.48 1.87
C ALA A 125 9.01 -16.19 2.27
N ALA A 126 9.98 -15.77 1.47
CA ALA A 126 10.64 -14.48 1.65
C ALA A 126 9.70 -13.32 1.26
N VAL A 127 9.54 -12.33 2.14
CA VAL A 127 8.53 -11.26 2.03
C VAL A 127 9.08 -9.85 2.17
N ALA A 128 10.40 -9.67 2.21
CA ALA A 128 11.02 -8.38 2.54
C ALA A 128 10.62 -7.24 1.60
N ALA A 129 10.46 -7.52 0.31
CA ALA A 129 10.04 -6.55 -0.70
C ALA A 129 8.51 -6.48 -0.87
N GLY A 130 7.75 -7.35 -0.23
CA GLY A 130 6.28 -7.34 -0.31
C GLY A 130 5.66 -6.02 0.11
N ASN A 131 6.21 -5.37 1.13
CA ASN A 131 5.70 -4.09 1.61
C ASN A 131 6.24 -2.88 0.83
N VAL A 132 7.41 -2.97 0.20
CA VAL A 132 8.06 -1.82 -0.45
C VAL A 132 7.92 -1.81 -1.97
N GLU A 133 7.61 -2.96 -2.57
CA GLU A 133 7.42 -3.13 -4.02
C GLU A 133 6.00 -3.63 -4.32
N THR A 134 5.69 -4.87 -3.95
CA THR A 134 4.42 -5.52 -4.31
C THR A 134 3.20 -4.75 -3.80
N SER A 135 3.27 -4.17 -2.59
CA SER A 135 2.17 -3.38 -2.04
C SER A 135 1.83 -2.15 -2.88
N GLN A 136 2.83 -1.48 -3.45
CA GLN A 136 2.63 -0.33 -4.34
C GLN A 136 1.90 -0.76 -5.61
N ARG A 137 2.32 -1.88 -6.20
CA ARG A 137 1.73 -2.44 -7.43
C ARG A 137 0.30 -2.94 -7.20
N VAL A 138 -0.01 -3.50 -6.03
CA VAL A 138 -1.38 -3.89 -5.66
C VAL A 138 -2.31 -2.66 -5.62
N VAL A 139 -1.85 -1.57 -5.01
CA VAL A 139 -2.65 -0.33 -4.96
C VAL A 139 -2.82 0.27 -6.35
N ASP A 140 -1.75 0.33 -7.14
CA ASP A 140 -1.81 0.79 -8.53
C ASP A 140 -2.82 -0.03 -9.34
N ALA A 141 -2.78 -1.36 -9.23
CA ALA A 141 -3.71 -2.25 -9.93
C ALA A 141 -5.18 -1.98 -9.57
N ILE A 142 -5.48 -1.79 -8.28
CA ILE A 142 -6.84 -1.48 -7.82
C ILE A 142 -7.32 -0.13 -8.38
N LEU A 143 -6.49 0.91 -8.31
CA LEU A 143 -6.86 2.25 -8.76
C LEU A 143 -6.97 2.33 -10.29
N ALA A 144 -6.11 1.61 -11.02
CA ALA A 144 -6.16 1.49 -12.47
C ALA A 144 -7.41 0.72 -12.93
N ALA A 145 -7.74 -0.41 -12.30
CA ALA A 145 -8.96 -1.15 -12.58
C ALA A 145 -10.22 -0.27 -12.44
N LEU A 146 -10.24 0.62 -11.46
CA LEU A 146 -11.33 1.57 -11.25
C LEU A 146 -11.25 2.82 -12.15
N GLY A 147 -10.26 2.94 -13.01
CA GLY A 147 -10.06 4.11 -13.88
C GLY A 147 -9.85 5.42 -13.12
N ARG A 148 -9.30 5.35 -11.88
CA ARG A 148 -9.17 6.54 -11.02
C ARG A 148 -7.83 7.24 -11.15
N MET A 149 -6.81 6.48 -11.47
CA MET A 149 -5.45 6.99 -11.57
C MET A 149 -4.62 6.04 -12.44
N ALA A 150 -3.73 6.57 -13.25
CA ALA A 150 -2.69 5.79 -13.89
C ALA A 150 -1.74 5.21 -12.82
N PRO A 151 -1.07 4.08 -13.10
CA PRO A 151 -0.07 3.54 -12.18
C PRO A 151 0.97 4.58 -11.78
N SER A 152 1.44 4.49 -10.55
CA SER A 152 2.49 5.35 -10.01
C SER A 152 3.88 4.86 -10.43
N GLN A 153 4.92 5.30 -9.74
CA GLN A 153 6.27 4.76 -9.91
C GLN A 153 6.39 3.25 -9.60
N GLY A 154 5.39 2.65 -8.95
CA GLY A 154 5.29 1.22 -8.67
C GLY A 154 6.25 0.66 -7.62
N THR A 155 7.01 1.50 -6.93
CA THR A 155 8.02 1.16 -5.93
C THR A 155 8.08 2.21 -4.85
N MET A 156 8.57 1.89 -3.66
CA MET A 156 8.94 2.91 -2.66
C MET A 156 10.27 3.60 -3.00
N ASN A 157 10.93 3.19 -4.06
CA ASN A 157 12.12 3.85 -4.58
C ASN A 157 13.25 3.92 -3.53
N ASN A 158 13.58 2.78 -2.96
CA ASN A 158 14.47 2.68 -1.81
C ASN A 158 15.94 2.93 -2.20
N LEU A 159 16.57 3.86 -1.49
CA LEU A 159 18.01 4.11 -1.54
C LEU A 159 18.67 3.37 -0.38
N THR A 160 19.64 2.52 -0.71
CA THR A 160 20.44 1.82 0.29
C THR A 160 21.92 2.04 0.01
N PHE A 161 22.68 2.41 1.02
CA PHE A 161 24.15 2.48 0.94
C PHE A 161 24.77 2.28 2.34
N GLY A 162 26.02 1.95 2.37
CA GLY A 162 26.76 1.74 3.59
C GLY A 162 28.05 0.97 3.37
N ASP A 163 28.71 0.61 4.45
CA ASP A 163 29.89 -0.24 4.50
C ASP A 163 29.87 -1.17 5.74
N GLY A 164 31.01 -1.72 6.14
CA GLY A 164 31.09 -2.58 7.31
C GLY A 164 30.83 -1.89 8.66
N THR A 165 30.72 -0.57 8.71
CA THR A 165 30.58 0.22 9.94
C THR A 165 29.23 0.91 10.06
N PHE A 166 28.53 1.18 8.96
CA PHE A 166 27.20 1.78 8.97
C PHE A 166 26.36 1.29 7.80
N GLY A 167 25.04 1.37 7.95
CA GLY A 167 24.06 1.16 6.89
C GLY A 167 23.05 2.31 6.88
N TYR A 168 22.63 2.71 5.68
CA TYR A 168 21.58 3.69 5.49
C TYR A 168 20.52 3.12 4.55
N TYR A 169 19.26 3.40 4.87
CA TYR A 169 18.10 3.01 4.07
C TYR A 169 17.06 4.13 4.12
N GLU A 170 16.60 4.55 2.96
CA GLU A 170 15.59 5.60 2.84
C GLU A 170 14.70 5.38 1.61
N THR A 171 13.47 5.84 1.71
CA THR A 171 12.50 5.90 0.61
C THR A 171 12.56 7.25 -0.08
N LEU A 172 12.79 7.25 -1.39
CA LEU A 172 12.81 8.48 -2.19
C LEU A 172 11.47 8.73 -2.87
N ALA A 173 11.04 10.00 -2.89
CA ALA A 173 9.81 10.38 -3.57
C ALA A 173 10.00 10.40 -5.09
N GLY A 174 9.19 9.65 -5.83
CA GLY A 174 9.19 9.61 -7.29
C GLY A 174 8.08 10.45 -7.91
N GLY A 175 6.85 9.98 -7.82
CA GLY A 175 5.67 10.68 -8.34
C GLY A 175 4.41 9.84 -8.33
N ILE A 176 3.29 10.51 -8.37
CA ILE A 176 1.94 9.93 -8.47
C ILE A 176 1.57 9.80 -9.95
N GLY A 177 0.82 8.78 -10.31
CA GLY A 177 0.20 8.63 -11.63
C GLY A 177 -0.79 9.75 -11.93
N ALA A 178 -1.00 10.03 -13.21
CA ALA A 178 -1.98 11.01 -13.66
C ALA A 178 -3.40 10.57 -13.28
N GLY A 179 -4.23 11.53 -12.90
CA GLY A 179 -5.66 11.35 -12.68
C GLY A 179 -6.48 12.01 -13.77
N GLU A 180 -7.80 11.79 -13.74
CA GLU A 180 -8.70 12.42 -14.70
C GLU A 180 -8.56 13.95 -14.66
N GLY A 181 -8.21 14.55 -15.81
CA GLY A 181 -8.05 15.99 -15.99
C GLY A 181 -6.88 16.63 -15.25
N ARG A 182 -5.93 15.85 -14.71
CA ARG A 182 -4.77 16.38 -13.99
C ARG A 182 -3.51 15.53 -14.19
N PRO A 183 -2.34 16.16 -14.37
CA PRO A 183 -1.07 15.43 -14.38
C PRO A 183 -0.75 14.90 -12.98
N GLY A 184 0.07 13.86 -12.91
CA GLY A 184 0.59 13.33 -11.66
C GLY A 184 1.64 14.27 -11.04
N PRO A 185 1.56 14.60 -9.75
CA PRO A 185 2.59 15.37 -9.05
C PRO A 185 3.94 14.66 -9.03
N SER A 186 5.01 15.38 -9.37
CA SER A 186 6.38 14.89 -9.22
C SER A 186 6.84 14.92 -7.77
N ALA A 187 7.84 14.09 -7.43
CA ALA A 187 8.50 14.05 -6.11
C ALA A 187 7.51 13.91 -4.93
N THR A 188 6.52 13.04 -5.08
CA THR A 188 5.52 12.74 -4.08
C THR A 188 5.64 11.28 -3.65
N HIS A 189 5.68 11.02 -2.36
CA HIS A 189 5.51 9.67 -1.83
C HIS A 189 4.09 9.18 -2.11
N VAL A 190 3.96 7.92 -2.50
CA VAL A 190 2.69 7.36 -2.95
C VAL A 190 2.27 6.15 -2.12
N HIS A 191 0.97 5.89 -2.11
CA HIS A 191 0.32 4.68 -1.62
C HIS A 191 0.78 4.24 -0.23
N MET A 192 1.47 3.11 -0.15
CA MET A 192 1.87 2.48 1.11
C MET A 192 3.10 3.13 1.76
N THR A 193 3.69 4.13 1.12
CA THR A 193 4.81 4.89 1.69
C THR A 193 4.31 5.81 2.79
N ASN A 194 4.88 5.70 3.98
CA ASN A 194 4.51 6.47 5.17
C ASN A 194 5.68 7.26 5.78
N SER A 195 6.82 7.28 5.12
CA SER A 195 8.03 7.98 5.55
C SER A 195 8.16 9.36 4.87
N ARG A 196 9.06 10.17 5.41
CA ARG A 196 9.50 11.43 4.81
C ARG A 196 10.95 11.27 4.39
N ILE A 197 11.41 12.15 3.51
CA ILE A 197 12.81 12.18 3.09
C ILE A 197 13.68 12.88 4.15
N THR A 198 14.89 12.39 4.37
CA THR A 198 15.86 12.98 5.28
C THR A 198 16.42 14.25 4.67
N ASP A 199 16.54 15.29 5.48
CA ASP A 199 17.20 16.53 5.09
C ASP A 199 18.67 16.27 4.76
N PRO A 200 19.22 16.79 3.63
CA PRO A 200 20.59 16.56 3.20
C PRO A 200 21.64 16.92 4.26
N GLU A 201 21.42 17.99 5.02
CA GLU A 201 22.35 18.44 6.06
C GLU A 201 22.39 17.48 7.25
N ILE A 202 21.25 16.85 7.55
CA ILE A 202 21.18 15.80 8.58
C ILE A 202 21.91 14.54 8.11
N LEU A 203 21.73 14.19 6.83
CA LEU A 203 22.41 13.03 6.23
C LEU A 203 23.94 13.19 6.29
N GLU A 204 24.45 14.35 5.84
CA GLU A 204 25.88 14.67 5.84
C GLU A 204 26.49 14.73 7.25
N ARG A 205 25.70 15.10 8.26
CA ARG A 205 26.15 15.09 9.68
C ARG A 205 26.26 13.70 10.28
N ARG A 206 25.42 12.77 9.81
CA ARG A 206 25.32 11.41 10.42
C ARG A 206 26.18 10.38 9.71
N TYR A 207 26.42 10.57 8.42
CA TYR A 207 27.07 9.59 7.58
C TYR A 207 28.23 10.24 6.79
N PRO A 208 29.27 9.49 6.44
CA PRO A 208 30.42 10.01 5.70
C PRO A 208 30.08 10.18 4.20
N VAL A 209 29.06 10.95 3.90
CA VAL A 209 28.55 11.22 2.56
C VAL A 209 28.43 12.71 2.31
N ARG A 210 28.42 13.11 1.05
CA ARG A 210 28.13 14.48 0.62
C ARG A 210 27.06 14.48 -0.45
N VAL A 211 25.99 15.24 -0.22
CA VAL A 211 24.90 15.42 -1.18
C VAL A 211 25.28 16.53 -2.17
N ARG A 212 25.66 16.15 -3.37
CA ARG A 212 26.03 17.12 -4.40
C ARG A 212 24.84 17.90 -4.97
N ARG A 213 23.67 17.26 -4.98
CA ARG A 213 22.45 17.87 -5.50
C ARG A 213 21.24 17.22 -4.83
N PHE A 214 20.34 18.06 -4.34
CA PHE A 214 19.03 17.69 -3.85
C PHE A 214 17.98 18.56 -4.56
N ALA A 215 17.22 17.99 -5.47
CA ALA A 215 16.29 18.75 -6.29
C ALA A 215 15.19 17.87 -6.86
N VAL A 216 14.01 18.45 -7.09
CA VAL A 216 12.94 17.78 -7.83
C VAL A 216 13.34 17.68 -9.31
N ARG A 217 13.26 16.46 -9.86
CA ARG A 217 13.32 16.23 -11.29
C ARG A 217 11.96 16.59 -11.89
N ARG A 218 11.86 17.75 -12.51
CA ARG A 218 10.63 18.20 -13.16
C ARG A 218 10.23 17.25 -14.30
N GLY A 219 8.93 16.98 -14.42
CA GLY A 219 8.41 16.04 -15.42
C GLY A 219 8.63 14.57 -15.07
N SER A 220 8.87 14.25 -13.79
CA SER A 220 8.97 12.86 -13.30
C SER A 220 7.64 12.29 -12.77
N GLY A 221 6.59 13.09 -12.68
CA GLY A 221 5.24 12.61 -12.44
C GLY A 221 4.58 12.10 -13.72
N GLY A 222 3.53 11.29 -13.60
CA GLY A 222 2.74 10.73 -14.69
C GLY A 222 1.78 11.73 -15.35
#